data_1b7b72d2db60bc65b344258971d27381
#
_entry.id   1b7b72d2db60bc65b344258971d27381
#
_cell.length_a   1.000
_cell.length_b   1.000
_cell.length_c   1.000
_cell.angle_alpha   90.00
_cell.angle_beta   90.00
_cell.angle_gamma   90.00
#
_symmetry.space_group_name_H-M   'P 1'
#
loop_
_entity.id
_entity.type
_entity.pdbx_description
1 polymer ?
#
loop_
_entity_poly.entity_id
_entity_poly.type
_entity_poly.pdbx_seq_one_letter_code
_entity_poly.pdbx_strand_id
1 'polypeptide(L)'
;MNFQREAPEAGKQGFAIQGVESGDAGAAVAVPIATLLASADVAKGEAIFKKCIACHTIAAGGANGIGPNLYATLGKPLASHAGFAYSDALKTKGGAWAWENMSEWLANPKKYAPGNKMTFAGLGNPEERAAVLLYLNSQGSNLPLPAAPAPDAAAEGAVPAGTPEAAVEGTGVGDSAKTPSTDAPTQAPVQATPK
;
A
#
# COMPACT_ATOMS: atom_id res chain seq x y z
N MET A 1 27.28 39.03 63.36
CA MET A 1 27.23 37.65 62.83
C MET A 1 26.61 37.70 61.42
N ASN A 2 27.48 37.74 60.40
CA ASN A 2 27.10 37.82 59.03
C ASN A 2 27.02 36.40 58.45
N PHE A 3 25.77 35.92 58.13
CA PHE A 3 25.56 34.73 57.34
C PHE A 3 25.57 35.12 55.88
N GLN A 4 26.70 34.94 55.21
CA GLN A 4 26.78 34.95 53.76
C GLN A 4 26.24 33.59 53.28
N ARG A 5 25.09 33.61 52.59
CA ARG A 5 24.61 32.47 51.81
C ARG A 5 25.34 32.46 50.48
N GLU A 6 26.27 31.55 50.35
CA GLU A 6 26.83 31.20 49.06
C GLU A 6 25.75 30.53 48.19
N ALA A 7 25.54 31.09 47.01
CA ALA A 7 24.70 30.50 45.98
C ALA A 7 25.39 29.24 45.41
N PRO A 8 24.66 28.14 45.19
CA PRO A 8 25.26 26.98 44.55
C PRO A 8 25.56 27.29 43.07
N GLU A 9 26.78 26.99 42.70
CA GLU A 9 27.30 27.10 41.34
C GLU A 9 26.46 26.30 40.37
N ALA A 10 25.81 26.98 39.44
CA ALA A 10 25.22 26.38 38.26
C ALA A 10 26.35 25.96 37.29
N GLY A 11 26.76 24.71 37.39
CA GLY A 11 27.79 24.18 36.52
C GLY A 11 27.80 22.66 36.46
N LYS A 12 27.44 22.15 35.33
CA LYS A 12 27.82 20.82 34.81
C LYS A 12 27.15 19.61 35.44
N GLN A 13 25.88 19.41 35.10
CA GLN A 13 25.35 18.04 34.88
C GLN A 13 24.53 18.01 33.59
N GLY A 14 25.19 18.31 32.49
CA GLY A 14 24.71 17.91 31.17
C GLY A 14 25.27 16.53 30.89
N PHE A 15 24.43 15.52 30.92
CA PHE A 15 24.74 14.26 30.26
C PHE A 15 24.93 14.59 28.77
N ALA A 16 26.18 14.54 28.30
CA ALA A 16 26.49 14.54 26.89
C ALA A 16 25.93 13.24 26.30
N ILE A 17 24.76 13.31 25.70
CA ILE A 17 24.27 12.26 24.78
C ILE A 17 25.13 12.44 23.53
N GLN A 18 26.27 11.74 23.49
CA GLN A 18 27.01 11.56 22.26
C GLN A 18 26.15 10.70 21.34
N GLY A 19 25.83 11.23 20.15
CA GLY A 19 25.33 10.44 19.03
C GLY A 19 23.92 10.69 18.59
N VAL A 20 23.42 11.94 18.61
CA VAL A 20 22.40 12.35 17.65
C VAL A 20 23.00 13.48 16.82
N GLU A 21 23.95 13.11 15.99
CA GLU A 21 24.24 13.91 14.82
C GLU A 21 22.96 13.93 14.00
N SER A 22 22.37 15.12 13.85
CA SER A 22 21.38 15.40 12.82
C SER A 22 22.09 15.34 11.47
N GLY A 23 22.61 14.14 11.14
CA GLY A 23 23.08 13.79 9.83
C GLY A 23 21.87 13.55 8.97
N ASP A 24 21.77 14.36 7.92
CA ASP A 24 21.17 14.08 6.65
C ASP A 24 20.35 12.78 6.63
N ALA A 25 19.02 12.91 6.58
CA ALA A 25 18.12 11.78 6.40
C ALA A 25 18.40 11.17 5.03
N GLY A 26 19.53 10.47 4.92
CA GLY A 26 19.74 9.49 3.89
C GLY A 26 18.50 8.61 3.87
N ALA A 27 17.84 8.51 2.72
CA ALA A 27 16.61 7.80 2.54
C ALA A 27 16.77 6.40 3.17
N ALA A 28 16.28 6.24 4.39
CA ALA A 28 16.20 4.95 5.04
C ALA A 28 15.41 4.08 4.07
N VAL A 29 16.03 3.02 3.55
CA VAL A 29 15.41 2.09 2.62
C VAL A 29 14.12 1.65 3.30
N ALA A 30 12.99 2.13 2.77
CA ALA A 30 11.69 1.89 3.38
C ALA A 30 11.46 0.37 3.36
N VAL A 31 11.33 -0.24 4.55
CA VAL A 31 11.04 -1.67 4.66
C VAL A 31 9.76 -1.96 3.88
N PRO A 32 9.79 -2.87 2.90
CA PRO A 32 8.62 -3.19 2.10
C PRO A 32 7.45 -3.61 2.99
N ILE A 33 6.24 -3.16 2.65
CA ILE A 33 5.05 -3.48 3.44
C ILE A 33 4.84 -5.00 3.56
N ALA A 34 5.22 -5.77 2.54
CA ALA A 34 5.18 -7.22 2.55
C ALA A 34 5.96 -7.84 3.71
N THR A 35 7.16 -7.32 4.00
CA THR A 35 7.98 -7.76 5.13
C THR A 35 7.30 -7.46 6.47
N LEU A 36 6.71 -6.27 6.60
CA LEU A 36 6.02 -5.86 7.81
C LEU A 36 4.72 -6.63 8.05
N LEU A 37 4.01 -6.98 6.99
CA LEU A 37 2.78 -7.78 7.07
C LEU A 37 3.04 -9.18 7.62
N ALA A 38 4.21 -9.77 7.34
CA ALA A 38 4.56 -11.10 7.83
C ALA A 38 4.67 -11.17 9.36
N SER A 39 4.97 -10.05 10.02
CA SER A 39 5.09 -9.94 11.49
C SER A 39 3.99 -9.11 12.13
N ALA A 40 3.01 -8.65 11.36
CA ALA A 40 1.94 -7.79 11.85
C ALA A 40 0.91 -8.58 12.68
N ASP A 41 0.28 -7.88 13.62
CA ASP A 41 -0.75 -8.44 14.52
C ASP A 41 -2.12 -7.82 14.21
N VAL A 42 -3.13 -8.67 13.97
CA VAL A 42 -4.51 -8.27 13.68
C VAL A 42 -5.14 -7.52 14.85
N ALA A 43 -4.92 -7.96 16.10
CA ALA A 43 -5.49 -7.33 17.27
C ALA A 43 -4.92 -5.92 17.51
N LYS A 44 -3.61 -5.74 17.23
CA LYS A 44 -3.00 -4.41 17.20
C LYS A 44 -3.63 -3.55 16.10
N GLY A 45 -3.90 -4.14 14.93
CA GLY A 45 -4.59 -3.47 13.83
C GLY A 45 -5.99 -3.00 14.20
N GLU A 46 -6.76 -3.82 14.87
CA GLU A 46 -8.08 -3.48 15.41
C GLU A 46 -8.02 -2.31 16.40
N ALA A 47 -7.06 -2.33 17.31
CA ALA A 47 -6.87 -1.25 18.27
C ALA A 47 -6.56 0.09 17.58
N ILE A 48 -5.73 0.06 16.54
CA ILE A 48 -5.39 1.25 15.74
C ILE A 48 -6.58 1.71 14.90
N PHE A 49 -7.39 0.78 14.38
CA PHE A 49 -8.59 1.07 13.59
C PHE A 49 -9.61 1.93 14.35
N LYS A 50 -9.56 1.98 15.66
CA LYS A 50 -10.37 2.91 16.47
C LYS A 50 -10.21 4.36 16.06
N LYS A 51 -9.08 4.73 15.43
CA LYS A 51 -8.85 6.06 14.84
C LYS A 51 -9.71 6.31 13.59
N CYS A 52 -10.27 5.27 12.99
CA CYS A 52 -11.02 5.31 11.72
C CYS A 52 -12.54 5.29 11.94
N ILE A 53 -13.03 4.71 13.04
CA ILE A 53 -14.47 4.48 13.29
C ILE A 53 -15.30 5.75 13.45
N ALA A 54 -14.66 6.88 13.73
CA ALA A 54 -15.36 8.18 13.77
C ALA A 54 -15.94 8.58 12.40
N CYS A 55 -15.35 8.06 11.31
CA CYS A 55 -15.72 8.41 9.94
C CYS A 55 -16.17 7.21 9.11
N HIS A 56 -15.73 6.00 9.45
CA HIS A 56 -15.95 4.79 8.66
C HIS A 56 -16.67 3.70 9.45
N THR A 57 -17.50 2.92 8.78
CA THR A 57 -18.00 1.65 9.29
C THR A 57 -17.19 0.49 8.70
N ILE A 58 -17.23 -0.70 9.34
CA ILE A 58 -16.47 -1.88 8.92
C ILE A 58 -17.33 -3.13 8.77
N ALA A 59 -18.54 -3.15 9.32
CA ALA A 59 -19.41 -4.30 9.24
C ALA A 59 -19.88 -4.56 7.78
N ALA A 60 -20.09 -5.82 7.42
CA ALA A 60 -20.68 -6.20 6.14
C ALA A 60 -22.04 -5.53 5.96
N GLY A 61 -22.23 -4.82 4.84
CA GLY A 61 -23.47 -4.08 4.58
C GLY A 61 -23.67 -2.84 5.46
N GLY A 62 -22.66 -2.43 6.23
CA GLY A 62 -22.72 -1.24 7.06
C GLY A 62 -22.89 0.03 6.23
N ALA A 63 -23.62 1.02 6.78
CA ALA A 63 -23.87 2.29 6.11
C ALA A 63 -22.57 3.09 5.91
N ASN A 64 -22.54 3.92 4.87
CA ASN A 64 -21.53 4.95 4.73
C ASN A 64 -21.72 6.01 5.83
N GLY A 65 -20.60 6.47 6.40
CA GLY A 65 -20.54 7.61 7.30
C GLY A 65 -20.01 8.85 6.60
N ILE A 66 -19.16 9.62 7.28
CA ILE A 66 -18.37 10.71 6.66
C ILE A 66 -17.45 10.13 5.57
N GLY A 67 -16.92 8.94 5.81
CA GLY A 67 -16.21 8.11 4.84
C GLY A 67 -17.03 6.89 4.41
N PRO A 68 -16.58 6.14 3.38
CA PRO A 68 -17.25 4.92 2.95
C PRO A 68 -17.13 3.81 3.97
N ASN A 69 -18.02 2.80 3.88
CA ASN A 69 -17.84 1.55 4.57
C ASN A 69 -16.58 0.84 4.05
N LEU A 70 -15.79 0.26 4.96
CA LEU A 70 -14.48 -0.34 4.66
C LEU A 70 -14.51 -1.87 4.60
N TYR A 71 -15.67 -2.50 4.71
CA TYR A 71 -15.78 -3.96 4.57
C TYR A 71 -15.31 -4.43 3.20
N ALA A 72 -14.43 -5.40 3.20
CA ALA A 72 -13.85 -5.98 1.99
C ALA A 72 -13.25 -4.93 1.03
N THR A 73 -12.57 -3.89 1.56
CA THR A 73 -12.04 -2.80 0.73
C THR A 73 -10.76 -3.18 -0.01
N LEU A 74 -9.84 -3.94 0.61
CA LEU A 74 -8.63 -4.40 -0.08
C LEU A 74 -8.99 -5.25 -1.31
N GLY A 75 -8.27 -5.05 -2.39
CA GLY A 75 -8.52 -5.69 -3.68
C GLY A 75 -9.57 -5.00 -4.55
N LYS A 76 -10.43 -4.14 -3.99
CA LYS A 76 -11.43 -3.40 -4.78
C LYS A 76 -10.81 -2.22 -5.54
N PRO A 77 -11.40 -1.83 -6.68
CA PRO A 77 -10.99 -0.60 -7.36
C PRO A 77 -11.08 0.61 -6.45
N LEU A 78 -10.20 1.58 -6.63
CA LEU A 78 -10.28 2.85 -5.92
C LEU A 78 -11.60 3.54 -6.21
N ALA A 79 -12.16 4.21 -5.21
CA ALA A 79 -13.41 4.97 -5.33
C ALA A 79 -14.63 4.16 -5.85
N SER A 80 -14.65 2.84 -5.63
CA SER A 80 -15.68 1.94 -6.18
C SER A 80 -16.82 1.60 -5.23
N HIS A 81 -16.77 2.00 -3.95
CA HIS A 81 -17.83 1.65 -3.01
C HIS A 81 -19.15 2.34 -3.36
N ALA A 82 -20.19 1.56 -3.57
CA ALA A 82 -21.48 2.04 -4.03
C ALA A 82 -22.11 3.05 -3.04
N GLY A 83 -22.77 4.07 -3.56
CA GLY A 83 -23.49 5.06 -2.77
C GLY A 83 -22.61 6.05 -2.01
N PHE A 84 -21.28 6.05 -2.20
CA PHE A 84 -20.39 7.03 -1.59
C PHE A 84 -19.86 8.03 -2.63
N ALA A 85 -19.96 9.34 -2.30
CA ALA A 85 -19.50 10.43 -3.15
C ALA A 85 -18.02 10.74 -2.96
N TYR A 86 -17.16 10.01 -3.65
CA TYR A 86 -15.71 10.22 -3.62
C TYR A 86 -15.29 11.57 -4.21
N SER A 87 -14.08 12.04 -3.82
CA SER A 87 -13.42 13.15 -4.49
C SER A 87 -12.96 12.77 -5.89
N ASP A 88 -12.87 13.75 -6.78
CA ASP A 88 -12.34 13.52 -8.13
C ASP A 88 -10.88 13.10 -8.08
N ALA A 89 -10.09 13.66 -7.14
CA ALA A 89 -8.72 13.24 -6.90
C ALA A 89 -8.56 11.72 -6.67
N LEU A 90 -9.50 11.08 -5.98
CA LEU A 90 -9.43 9.63 -5.74
C LEU A 90 -10.00 8.83 -6.91
N LYS A 91 -11.05 9.33 -7.59
CA LYS A 91 -11.63 8.70 -8.79
C LYS A 91 -10.64 8.67 -9.95
N THR A 92 -9.94 9.77 -10.20
CA THR A 92 -8.98 9.90 -11.32
C THR A 92 -7.69 9.14 -11.09
N LYS A 93 -7.34 8.82 -9.82
CA LYS A 93 -6.12 8.07 -9.51
C LYS A 93 -6.15 6.66 -10.09
N GLY A 94 -7.32 6.01 -10.12
CA GLY A 94 -7.50 4.69 -10.70
C GLY A 94 -6.78 3.56 -9.93
N GLY A 95 -6.83 2.35 -10.49
CA GLY A 95 -6.24 1.16 -9.88
C GLY A 95 -7.11 0.51 -8.80
N ALA A 96 -6.53 -0.41 -8.04
CA ALA A 96 -7.19 -1.12 -6.95
C ALA A 96 -6.43 -0.92 -5.63
N TRP A 97 -7.10 -1.13 -4.51
CA TRP A 97 -6.49 -1.09 -3.19
C TRP A 97 -5.61 -2.32 -2.94
N ALA A 98 -4.38 -2.28 -3.48
CA ALA A 98 -3.33 -3.24 -3.16
C ALA A 98 -2.66 -2.90 -1.82
N TRP A 99 -1.82 -3.78 -1.31
CA TRP A 99 -1.14 -3.62 -0.04
C TRP A 99 -0.27 -2.36 0.01
N GLU A 100 0.50 -2.14 -1.04
CA GLU A 100 1.46 -1.04 -1.15
C GLU A 100 0.74 0.31 -1.22
N ASN A 101 -0.19 0.47 -2.16
CA ASN A 101 -0.85 1.75 -2.35
C ASN A 101 -1.82 2.10 -1.21
N MET A 102 -2.42 1.10 -0.54
CA MET A 102 -3.19 1.34 0.68
C MET A 102 -2.28 1.77 1.83
N SER A 103 -1.07 1.20 1.94
CA SER A 103 -0.06 1.66 2.90
C SER A 103 0.36 3.10 2.64
N GLU A 104 0.61 3.47 1.38
CA GLU A 104 0.93 4.85 1.00
C GLU A 104 -0.22 5.81 1.30
N TRP A 105 -1.46 5.41 0.97
CA TRP A 105 -2.66 6.16 1.30
C TRP A 105 -2.77 6.42 2.80
N LEU A 106 -2.61 5.38 3.62
CA LEU A 106 -2.68 5.49 5.07
C LEU A 106 -1.49 6.25 5.67
N ALA A 107 -0.32 6.25 5.01
CA ALA A 107 0.82 7.04 5.46
C ALA A 107 0.54 8.55 5.37
N ASN A 108 0.00 9.01 4.26
CA ASN A 108 -0.34 10.41 4.06
C ASN A 108 -1.40 10.58 2.96
N PRO A 109 -2.69 10.61 3.31
CA PRO A 109 -3.78 10.72 2.33
C PRO A 109 -3.68 11.97 1.45
N LYS A 110 -3.24 13.09 2.01
CA LYS A 110 -3.11 14.36 1.26
C LYS A 110 -2.01 14.30 0.21
N LYS A 111 -0.90 13.63 0.53
CA LYS A 111 0.21 13.42 -0.43
C LYS A 111 -0.17 12.39 -1.49
N TYR A 112 -0.84 11.32 -1.11
CA TYR A 112 -1.25 10.24 -2.01
C TYR A 112 -2.26 10.71 -3.07
N ALA A 113 -3.29 11.47 -2.66
CA ALA A 113 -4.32 12.01 -3.56
C ALA A 113 -4.63 13.47 -3.15
N PRO A 114 -3.86 14.45 -3.65
CA PRO A 114 -4.12 15.87 -3.37
C PRO A 114 -5.54 16.27 -3.78
N GLY A 115 -6.26 16.94 -2.90
CA GLY A 115 -7.67 17.29 -3.12
C GLY A 115 -8.68 16.21 -2.69
N ASN A 116 -8.23 15.11 -2.06
CA ASN A 116 -9.15 14.15 -1.45
C ASN A 116 -9.92 14.78 -0.27
N LYS A 117 -11.08 14.19 0.07
CA LYS A 117 -11.96 14.68 1.14
C LYS A 117 -11.58 14.19 2.54
N MET A 118 -10.68 13.21 2.67
CA MET A 118 -10.29 12.63 3.94
C MET A 118 -9.38 13.59 4.72
N THR A 119 -9.77 13.92 5.93
CA THR A 119 -9.03 14.87 6.79
C THR A 119 -8.01 14.20 7.70
N PHE A 120 -7.91 12.87 7.66
CA PHE A 120 -6.98 12.09 8.46
C PHE A 120 -5.53 12.48 8.15
N ALA A 121 -4.73 12.70 9.21
CA ALA A 121 -3.34 13.13 9.05
C ALA A 121 -2.41 12.02 8.50
N GLY A 122 -2.77 10.78 8.74
CA GLY A 122 -2.00 9.60 8.36
C GLY A 122 -1.44 8.83 9.54
N LEU A 123 -0.90 7.64 9.24
CA LEU A 123 -0.14 6.79 10.15
C LEU A 123 1.32 6.80 9.71
N GLY A 124 2.16 7.57 10.40
CA GLY A 124 3.59 7.69 10.10
C GLY A 124 4.36 6.38 10.30
N ASN A 125 3.98 5.59 11.32
CA ASN A 125 4.64 4.33 11.64
C ASN A 125 4.24 3.23 10.64
N PRO A 126 5.19 2.63 9.90
CA PRO A 126 4.90 1.59 8.91
C PRO A 126 4.39 0.28 9.53
N GLU A 127 4.79 -0.06 10.75
CA GLU A 127 4.30 -1.25 11.46
C GLU A 127 2.82 -1.07 11.87
N GLU A 128 2.42 0.13 12.29
CA GLU A 128 1.01 0.44 12.54
C GLU A 128 0.18 0.30 11.27
N ARG A 129 0.71 0.75 10.13
CA ARG A 129 0.03 0.58 8.83
C ARG A 129 -0.12 -0.89 8.46
N ALA A 130 0.93 -1.69 8.62
CA ALA A 130 0.87 -3.13 8.36
C ALA A 130 -0.20 -3.82 9.22
N ALA A 131 -0.26 -3.50 10.51
CA ALA A 131 -1.26 -4.04 11.42
C ALA A 131 -2.69 -3.67 11.00
N VAL A 132 -2.95 -2.40 10.68
CA VAL A 132 -4.28 -1.95 10.20
C VAL A 132 -4.64 -2.61 8.87
N LEU A 133 -3.70 -2.76 7.95
CA LEU A 133 -3.94 -3.43 6.67
C LEU A 133 -4.33 -4.90 6.88
N LEU A 134 -3.65 -5.58 7.80
CA LEU A 134 -3.96 -6.97 8.13
C LEU A 134 -5.36 -7.08 8.76
N TYR A 135 -5.72 -6.16 9.65
CA TYR A 135 -7.08 -6.07 10.19
C TYR A 135 -8.12 -5.81 9.10
N LEU A 136 -7.91 -4.82 8.22
CA LEU A 136 -8.82 -4.54 7.11
C LEU A 136 -8.98 -5.75 6.18
N ASN A 137 -7.90 -6.50 5.96
CA ASN A 137 -7.95 -7.71 5.15
C ASN A 137 -8.84 -8.78 5.78
N SER A 138 -8.77 -8.97 7.10
CA SER A 138 -9.61 -9.90 7.84
C SER A 138 -11.09 -9.51 7.83
N GLN A 139 -11.40 -8.26 7.49
CA GLN A 139 -12.77 -7.76 7.39
C GLN A 139 -13.37 -7.99 5.99
N GLY A 140 -13.26 -9.21 5.50
CA GLY A 140 -13.94 -9.68 4.28
C GLY A 140 -13.15 -9.57 2.98
N SER A 141 -11.98 -8.96 2.96
CA SER A 141 -11.13 -8.92 1.77
C SER A 141 -10.43 -10.26 1.51
N ASN A 142 -9.85 -10.84 2.55
CA ASN A 142 -9.20 -12.16 2.54
C ASN A 142 -8.18 -12.35 1.40
N LEU A 143 -7.45 -11.29 1.03
CA LEU A 143 -6.38 -11.39 0.06
C LEU A 143 -5.22 -12.22 0.62
N PRO A 144 -4.51 -12.97 -0.22
CA PRO A 144 -3.26 -13.60 0.20
C PRO A 144 -2.24 -12.53 0.59
N LEU A 145 -1.44 -12.84 1.61
CA LEU A 145 -0.34 -11.95 1.97
C LEU A 145 0.71 -11.94 0.84
N PRO A 146 1.27 -10.78 0.52
CA PRO A 146 2.35 -10.71 -0.46
C PRO A 146 3.58 -11.44 0.09
N ALA A 147 4.31 -12.11 -0.80
CA ALA A 147 5.58 -12.72 -0.42
C ALA A 147 6.55 -11.60 0.03
N ALA A 148 7.16 -11.77 1.19
CA ALA A 148 8.23 -10.88 1.60
C ALA A 148 9.39 -10.99 0.59
N PRO A 149 9.99 -9.87 0.14
CA PRO A 149 11.17 -9.93 -0.71
C PRO A 149 12.26 -10.75 -0.02
N ALA A 150 12.97 -11.56 -0.79
CA ALA A 150 14.15 -12.26 -0.27
C ALA A 150 15.15 -11.23 0.28
N PRO A 151 15.86 -11.54 1.37
CA PRO A 151 16.74 -10.56 2.03
C PRO A 151 17.85 -10.00 1.11
N ASP A 152 18.18 -10.70 0.02
CA ASP A 152 19.21 -10.29 -0.93
C ASP A 152 18.70 -9.41 -2.10
N ALA A 153 17.41 -9.22 -2.27
CA ALA A 153 16.85 -8.43 -3.38
C ALA A 153 16.93 -6.90 -3.17
N ALA A 154 17.38 -6.44 -2.01
CA ALA A 154 17.51 -5.02 -1.71
C ALA A 154 18.83 -4.40 -2.21
N ALA A 155 19.76 -5.18 -2.73
CA ALA A 155 21.10 -4.73 -3.14
C ALA A 155 21.37 -4.73 -4.66
N GLU A 156 20.49 -5.26 -5.50
CA GLU A 156 20.68 -5.31 -6.96
C GLU A 156 19.61 -4.53 -7.74
N GLY A 157 19.61 -3.23 -7.57
CA GLY A 157 18.71 -2.33 -8.29
C GLY A 157 19.41 -1.17 -8.97
N ALA A 158 20.61 -1.41 -9.57
CA ALA A 158 21.24 -0.41 -10.45
C ALA A 158 22.24 -1.09 -11.39
N VAL A 159 21.77 -1.73 -12.45
CA VAL A 159 22.59 -1.95 -13.65
C VAL A 159 21.90 -1.28 -14.83
N PRO A 160 22.56 -0.32 -15.49
CA PRO A 160 22.01 0.32 -16.66
C PRO A 160 21.94 -0.69 -17.81
N ALA A 161 20.79 -0.70 -18.50
CA ALA A 161 20.58 -1.46 -19.71
C ALA A 161 21.67 -1.13 -20.74
N GLY A 162 22.60 -2.04 -20.94
CA GLY A 162 23.52 -2.06 -22.06
C GLY A 162 22.76 -2.43 -23.32
N THR A 163 22.82 -1.58 -24.32
CA THR A 163 22.36 -1.74 -25.70
C THR A 163 22.94 -3.03 -26.29
N PRO A 164 22.18 -3.93 -26.93
CA PRO A 164 22.76 -4.94 -27.77
C PRO A 164 23.02 -4.34 -29.17
N GLU A 165 24.29 -4.27 -29.47
CA GLU A 165 24.82 -3.99 -30.78
C GLU A 165 24.47 -5.12 -31.77
N ALA A 166 24.06 -4.71 -32.96
CA ALA A 166 23.71 -5.56 -34.08
C ALA A 166 24.93 -6.32 -34.62
N ALA A 167 24.79 -7.62 -34.84
CA ALA A 167 25.68 -8.35 -35.77
C ALA A 167 24.84 -9.18 -36.74
N VAL A 168 25.16 -8.97 -37.96
CA VAL A 168 24.57 -9.34 -39.23
C VAL A 168 24.99 -10.76 -39.65
N GLU A 169 24.17 -11.34 -40.57
CA GLU A 169 24.39 -12.35 -41.58
C GLU A 169 24.44 -13.86 -41.23
N GLY A 170 23.63 -14.54 -42.02
CA GLY A 170 23.68 -15.98 -42.23
C GLY A 170 22.50 -16.56 -42.99
N THR A 171 22.52 -16.50 -44.27
CA THR A 171 21.63 -17.11 -45.29
C THR A 171 21.30 -18.58 -45.08
N GLY A 172 20.06 -18.98 -45.41
CA GLY A 172 19.67 -20.38 -45.52
C GLY A 172 18.22 -20.58 -46.01
N VAL A 173 18.06 -20.86 -47.27
CA VAL A 173 16.83 -21.15 -48.07
C VAL A 173 16.23 -22.49 -47.72
N GLY A 174 14.89 -22.62 -47.85
CA GLY A 174 14.21 -23.93 -47.88
C GLY A 174 12.73 -23.83 -47.52
N ASP A 175 11.91 -23.48 -48.39
CA ASP A 175 10.83 -24.09 -49.21
C ASP A 175 9.87 -25.08 -48.52
N SER A 176 8.61 -24.91 -48.90
CA SER A 176 7.46 -25.82 -48.99
C SER A 176 6.33 -25.72 -47.94
N ALA A 177 5.37 -24.93 -48.36
CA ALA A 177 3.93 -25.23 -48.54
C ALA A 177 3.23 -26.31 -47.71
N LYS A 178 2.18 -25.96 -47.03
CA LYS A 178 0.82 -26.51 -47.23
C LYS A 178 -0.21 -26.05 -46.20
N THR A 179 -1.13 -25.21 -46.61
CA THR A 179 -2.51 -25.16 -46.11
C THR A 179 -3.32 -26.29 -46.79
N PRO A 180 -4.50 -26.71 -46.32
CA PRO A 180 -5.62 -25.88 -45.88
C PRO A 180 -6.57 -26.51 -44.83
N SER A 181 -7.49 -25.68 -44.40
CA SER A 181 -8.96 -25.91 -44.33
C SER A 181 -9.63 -26.48 -43.08
N THR A 182 -10.54 -25.68 -42.60
CA THR A 182 -11.96 -25.95 -42.28
C THR A 182 -12.28 -26.85 -41.07
N ASP A 183 -12.91 -26.38 -40.04
CA ASP A 183 -14.36 -26.49 -39.84
C ASP A 183 -14.78 -25.85 -38.53
N ALA A 184 -15.79 -25.01 -38.59
CA ALA A 184 -16.60 -24.59 -37.46
C ALA A 184 -17.85 -25.47 -37.38
N PRO A 185 -18.43 -25.69 -36.24
CA PRO A 185 -19.87 -25.66 -36.18
C PRO A 185 -20.43 -24.67 -35.15
N THR A 186 -21.21 -23.80 -35.68
CA THR A 186 -22.36 -23.10 -35.13
C THR A 186 -23.24 -24.01 -34.28
N GLN A 187 -23.58 -23.58 -33.05
CA GLN A 187 -24.89 -23.96 -32.49
C GLN A 187 -25.50 -22.79 -31.70
N ALA A 188 -26.71 -22.50 -32.10
CA ALA A 188 -27.61 -21.45 -31.65
C ALA A 188 -28.44 -21.86 -30.40
N PRO A 189 -29.32 -21.00 -29.89
CA PRO A 189 -29.65 -20.83 -28.49
C PRO A 189 -30.84 -21.68 -28.03
N VAL A 190 -30.90 -21.99 -26.75
CA VAL A 190 -32.09 -22.57 -26.11
C VAL A 190 -32.78 -21.52 -25.26
N GLN A 191 -34.03 -21.29 -25.60
CA GLN A 191 -34.95 -20.37 -24.94
C GLN A 191 -35.41 -20.91 -23.59
N ALA A 192 -35.51 -20.00 -22.63
CA ALA A 192 -36.22 -20.22 -21.39
C ALA A 192 -37.70 -19.86 -21.52
N THR A 193 -38.56 -20.61 -20.91
CA THR A 193 -39.95 -20.22 -20.65
C THR A 193 -40.26 -20.27 -19.15
N PRO A 194 -41.17 -19.42 -18.68
CA PRO A 194 -41.38 -19.12 -17.26
C PRO A 194 -42.49 -19.97 -16.64
N LYS A 195 -42.38 -20.10 -15.29
CA LYS A 195 -43.57 -20.34 -14.45
C LYS A 195 -43.37 -19.73 -13.08
#